data_232105594561cd17ba876610308e687b
#
_entry.id   232105594561cd17ba876610308e687b
#
_cell.length_a   1.000
_cell.length_b   1.000
_cell.length_c   1.000
_cell.angle_alpha   90.00
_cell.angle_beta   90.00
_cell.angle_gamma   90.00
#
_symmetry.space_group_name_H-M   'P 1'
#
loop_
_entity.id
_entity.type
_entity.pdbx_description
1 polymer ?
#
loop_
_entity_poly.entity_id
_entity_poly.type
_entity_poly.pdbx_seq_one_letter_code
_entity_poly.pdbx_strand_id
1 'polypeptide(L)'
;MKKYNYIASAKRTLKIESDSIKSISNQLDSSFTSLCECVINSKGALIVMGVGKSGHIGQKIAATLSSTGTASIFIHPTEAAHGDMGLINKKDIVLLISNSGETDEIINILPSLKRHAKKVASITGNKTSSISKRTDISIVIKSGKEAVSYTHLTLPTT
;
A
#
# COMPACT_ATOMS: atom_id res chain seq x y z
N MET A 1 -33.86 16.64 -19.21
CA MET A 1 -32.72 16.06 -18.45
C MET A 1 -32.58 14.59 -18.80
N LYS A 2 -31.41 14.13 -19.28
CA LYS A 2 -31.16 12.68 -19.48
C LYS A 2 -31.19 12.00 -18.11
N LYS A 3 -32.07 11.03 -17.90
CA LYS A 3 -32.18 10.26 -16.67
C LYS A 3 -30.90 9.44 -16.51
N TYR A 4 -30.09 9.73 -15.49
CA TYR A 4 -28.84 8.99 -15.21
C TYR A 4 -29.17 7.57 -14.79
N ASN A 5 -28.49 6.59 -15.38
CA ASN A 5 -28.71 5.17 -15.07
C ASN A 5 -27.68 4.71 -14.00
N TYR A 6 -28.07 4.83 -12.73
CA TYR A 6 -27.22 4.47 -11.59
C TYR A 6 -26.85 2.98 -11.59
N ILE A 7 -27.78 2.07 -11.98
CA ILE A 7 -27.51 0.63 -12.01
C ILE A 7 -26.46 0.30 -13.07
N ALA A 8 -26.56 0.88 -14.26
CA ALA A 8 -25.58 0.69 -15.32
C ALA A 8 -24.20 1.21 -14.89
N SER A 9 -24.15 2.35 -14.18
CA SER A 9 -22.91 2.89 -13.63
C SER A 9 -22.29 1.94 -12.60
N ALA A 10 -23.08 1.45 -11.65
CA ALA A 10 -22.62 0.50 -10.64
C ALA A 10 -22.06 -0.80 -11.26
N LYS A 11 -22.78 -1.38 -12.22
CA LYS A 11 -22.33 -2.59 -12.94
C LYS A 11 -21.03 -2.35 -13.69
N ARG A 12 -20.85 -1.18 -14.31
CA ARG A 12 -19.61 -0.79 -14.98
C ARG A 12 -18.45 -0.69 -13.99
N THR A 13 -18.64 -0.07 -12.84
CA THR A 13 -17.63 0.06 -11.78
C THR A 13 -17.19 -1.32 -11.31
N LEU A 14 -18.14 -2.20 -10.92
CA LEU A 14 -17.86 -3.56 -10.48
C LEU A 14 -17.10 -4.38 -11.54
N LYS A 15 -17.44 -4.20 -12.83
CA LYS A 15 -16.71 -4.87 -13.90
C LYS A 15 -15.26 -4.40 -13.99
N ILE A 16 -15.01 -3.09 -13.96
CA ILE A 16 -13.67 -2.51 -14.02
C ILE A 16 -12.82 -3.01 -12.84
N GLU A 17 -13.37 -2.99 -11.63
CA GLU A 17 -12.68 -3.46 -10.42
C GLU A 17 -12.38 -4.97 -10.50
N SER A 18 -13.35 -5.78 -10.91
CA SER A 18 -13.16 -7.22 -11.11
C SER A 18 -12.07 -7.54 -12.14
N ASP A 19 -12.07 -6.84 -13.27
CA ASP A 19 -11.07 -7.02 -14.32
C ASP A 19 -9.68 -6.57 -13.84
N SER A 20 -9.61 -5.50 -13.03
CA SER A 20 -8.37 -5.04 -12.40
C SER A 20 -7.81 -6.08 -11.43
N ILE A 21 -8.65 -6.67 -10.56
CA ILE A 21 -8.24 -7.73 -9.63
C ILE A 21 -7.71 -8.95 -10.40
N LYS A 22 -8.39 -9.37 -11.47
CA LYS A 22 -7.92 -10.47 -12.32
C LYS A 22 -6.56 -10.18 -12.95
N SER A 23 -6.33 -8.93 -13.37
CA SER A 23 -5.05 -8.54 -13.96
C SER A 23 -3.89 -8.60 -12.96
N ILE A 24 -4.16 -8.35 -11.68
CA ILE A 24 -3.14 -8.40 -10.61
C ILE A 24 -2.60 -9.82 -10.43
N SER A 25 -3.43 -10.85 -10.57
CA SER A 25 -2.99 -12.25 -10.40
C SER A 25 -1.82 -12.62 -11.32
N ASN A 26 -1.77 -12.03 -12.52
CA ASN A 26 -0.71 -12.25 -13.50
C ASN A 26 0.55 -11.39 -13.25
N GLN A 27 0.50 -10.47 -12.28
CA GLN A 27 1.61 -9.58 -11.92
C GLN A 27 2.34 -10.04 -10.64
N LEU A 28 1.77 -11.02 -9.93
CA LEU A 28 2.41 -11.59 -8.74
C LEU A 28 3.62 -12.43 -9.17
N ASP A 29 4.76 -12.13 -8.59
CA ASP A 29 6.04 -12.78 -8.85
C ASP A 29 6.74 -13.23 -7.54
N SER A 30 7.99 -13.61 -7.64
CA SER A 30 8.80 -14.06 -6.51
C SER A 30 8.96 -12.99 -5.41
N SER A 31 8.76 -11.71 -5.69
CA SER A 31 8.80 -10.67 -4.66
C SER A 31 7.66 -10.82 -3.66
N PHE A 32 6.48 -11.23 -4.12
CA PHE A 32 5.35 -11.54 -3.23
C PHE A 32 5.68 -12.72 -2.30
N THR A 33 6.21 -13.82 -2.85
CA THR A 33 6.65 -14.96 -2.07
C THR A 33 7.70 -14.55 -1.03
N SER A 34 8.70 -13.78 -1.46
CA SER A 34 9.77 -13.29 -0.57
C SER A 34 9.23 -12.44 0.59
N LEU A 35 8.22 -11.60 0.35
CA LEU A 35 7.58 -10.84 1.42
C LEU A 35 6.82 -11.76 2.38
N CYS A 36 6.05 -12.71 1.87
CA CYS A 36 5.30 -13.66 2.70
C CYS A 36 6.24 -14.48 3.60
N GLU A 37 7.31 -15.04 3.03
CA GLU A 37 8.31 -15.80 3.79
C GLU A 37 9.02 -14.93 4.83
N CYS A 38 9.32 -13.68 4.48
CA CYS A 38 9.94 -12.74 5.38
C CYS A 38 9.04 -12.45 6.60
N VAL A 39 7.74 -12.27 6.38
CA VAL A 39 6.75 -12.03 7.44
C VAL A 39 6.55 -13.29 8.30
N ILE A 40 6.32 -14.45 7.68
CA ILE A 40 6.05 -15.71 8.38
C ILE A 40 7.24 -16.12 9.27
N ASN A 41 8.46 -15.91 8.80
CA ASN A 41 9.69 -16.25 9.52
C ASN A 41 10.20 -15.11 10.43
N SER A 42 9.44 -14.01 10.56
CA SER A 42 9.83 -12.93 11.46
C SER A 42 9.49 -13.24 12.90
N LYS A 43 10.38 -12.81 13.82
CA LYS A 43 10.13 -12.79 15.27
C LYS A 43 9.62 -11.42 15.75
N GLY A 44 9.44 -10.48 14.85
CA GLY A 44 8.90 -9.15 15.08
C GLY A 44 7.53 -8.98 14.46
N ALA A 45 7.01 -7.75 14.52
CA ALA A 45 5.75 -7.37 13.89
C ALA A 45 5.93 -6.94 12.44
N LEU A 46 4.83 -6.96 11.67
CA LEU A 46 4.72 -6.26 10.42
C LEU A 46 4.20 -4.85 10.66
N ILE A 47 5.02 -3.85 10.39
CA ILE A 47 4.65 -2.45 10.49
C ILE A 47 4.18 -1.98 9.11
N VAL A 48 2.91 -1.63 8.99
CA VAL A 48 2.35 -1.15 7.71
C VAL A 48 2.29 0.36 7.72
N MET A 49 2.72 1.00 6.63
CA MET A 49 2.73 2.45 6.47
C MET A 49 2.15 2.87 5.13
N GLY A 50 1.48 4.01 5.09
CA GLY A 50 0.94 4.63 3.89
C GLY A 50 0.28 5.96 4.21
N VAL A 51 0.07 6.80 3.19
CA VAL A 51 -0.54 8.13 3.32
C VAL A 51 -1.89 8.16 2.60
N GLY A 52 -2.85 8.89 3.14
CA GLY A 52 -4.18 9.06 2.55
C GLY A 52 -4.90 7.74 2.32
N LYS A 53 -5.38 7.48 1.11
CA LYS A 53 -6.09 6.24 0.76
C LYS A 53 -5.22 5.00 0.98
N SER A 54 -3.93 5.05 0.63
CA SER A 54 -2.98 3.98 0.91
C SER A 54 -2.83 3.71 2.40
N GLY A 55 -2.90 4.75 3.23
CA GLY A 55 -2.92 4.63 4.69
C GLY A 55 -4.15 3.89 5.20
N HIS A 56 -5.36 4.22 4.70
CA HIS A 56 -6.59 3.51 5.09
C HIS A 56 -6.54 2.02 4.71
N ILE A 57 -6.00 1.70 3.53
CA ILE A 57 -5.78 0.30 3.15
C ILE A 57 -4.74 -0.36 4.05
N GLY A 58 -3.66 0.34 4.39
CA GLY A 58 -2.64 -0.13 5.32
C GLY A 58 -3.18 -0.45 6.70
N GLN A 59 -4.04 0.40 7.25
CA GLN A 59 -4.75 0.15 8.53
C GLN A 59 -5.60 -1.12 8.45
N LYS A 60 -6.34 -1.31 7.34
CA LYS A 60 -7.16 -2.52 7.13
C LYS A 60 -6.30 -3.78 7.05
N ILE A 61 -5.17 -3.73 6.34
CA ILE A 61 -4.23 -4.85 6.24
C ILE A 61 -3.68 -5.20 7.63
N ALA A 62 -3.17 -4.21 8.37
CA ALA A 62 -2.63 -4.42 9.70
C ALA A 62 -3.66 -5.04 10.66
N ALA A 63 -4.88 -4.49 10.70
CA ALA A 63 -5.96 -5.01 11.52
C ALA A 63 -6.35 -6.45 11.15
N THR A 64 -6.40 -6.77 9.85
CA THR A 64 -6.74 -8.11 9.37
C THR A 64 -5.67 -9.12 9.77
N LEU A 65 -4.38 -8.80 9.57
CA LEU A 65 -3.27 -9.66 9.93
C LEU A 65 -3.22 -9.91 11.43
N SER A 66 -3.39 -8.87 12.25
CA SER A 66 -3.47 -9.01 13.72
C SER A 66 -4.61 -9.93 14.15
N SER A 67 -5.79 -9.81 13.55
CA SER A 67 -6.94 -10.66 13.88
C SER A 67 -6.76 -12.13 13.47
N THR A 68 -5.85 -12.41 12.56
CA THR A 68 -5.55 -13.76 12.05
C THR A 68 -4.23 -14.33 12.60
N GLY A 69 -3.65 -13.71 13.62
CA GLY A 69 -2.50 -14.25 14.36
C GLY A 69 -1.13 -13.75 13.89
N THR A 70 -1.07 -12.85 12.91
CA THR A 70 0.19 -12.20 12.52
C THR A 70 0.30 -10.85 13.22
N ALA A 71 1.26 -10.69 14.14
CA ALA A 71 1.49 -9.41 14.82
C ALA A 71 1.71 -8.30 13.80
N SER A 72 0.80 -7.34 13.72
CA SER A 72 0.88 -6.24 12.77
C SER A 72 0.24 -4.98 13.33
N ILE A 73 0.86 -3.83 13.05
CA ILE A 73 0.34 -2.51 13.41
C ILE A 73 0.51 -1.55 12.23
N PHE A 74 -0.33 -0.53 12.20
CA PHE A 74 -0.20 0.58 11.27
C PHE A 74 0.44 1.77 11.98
N ILE A 75 1.46 2.37 11.36
CA ILE A 75 2.08 3.62 11.81
C ILE A 75 2.02 4.61 10.64
N HIS A 76 1.50 5.80 10.90
CA HIS A 76 1.49 6.85 9.87
C HIS A 76 2.92 7.37 9.65
N PRO A 77 3.38 7.57 8.40
CA PRO A 77 4.73 8.06 8.11
C PRO A 77 5.10 9.36 8.83
N THR A 78 4.16 10.28 8.97
CA THR A 78 4.34 11.54 9.69
C THR A 78 4.59 11.30 11.18
N GLU A 79 3.81 10.43 11.83
CA GLU A 79 4.00 10.10 13.24
C GLU A 79 5.34 9.40 13.47
N ALA A 80 5.73 8.51 12.54
CA ALA A 80 7.07 7.91 12.55
C ALA A 80 8.18 8.96 12.49
N ALA A 81 8.02 10.03 11.70
CA ALA A 81 8.97 11.14 11.63
C ALA A 81 9.05 11.96 12.93
N HIS A 82 7.97 11.97 13.72
CA HIS A 82 7.85 12.77 14.95
C HIS A 82 7.99 11.99 16.25
N GLY A 83 8.40 10.71 16.19
CA GLY A 83 8.70 9.93 17.41
C GLY A 83 8.36 8.45 17.33
N ASP A 84 7.30 8.05 16.63
CA ASP A 84 6.85 6.65 16.55
C ASP A 84 7.85 5.72 15.84
N MET A 85 8.92 6.27 15.24
CA MET A 85 10.06 5.49 14.78
C MET A 85 10.65 4.62 15.89
N GLY A 86 10.57 5.05 17.14
CA GLY A 86 11.01 4.32 18.31
C GLY A 86 10.24 3.03 18.59
N LEU A 87 9.04 2.85 18.01
CA LEU A 87 8.27 1.61 18.10
C LEU A 87 8.83 0.50 17.19
N ILE A 88 9.67 0.85 16.22
CA ILE A 88 10.21 -0.08 15.23
C ILE A 88 11.55 -0.62 15.71
N ASN A 89 11.71 -1.94 15.66
CA ASN A 89 12.93 -2.61 16.12
C ASN A 89 13.51 -3.55 15.05
N LYS A 90 14.75 -4.06 15.32
CA LYS A 90 15.52 -4.89 14.39
C LYS A 90 14.89 -6.25 14.03
N LYS A 91 13.79 -6.63 14.64
CA LYS A 91 13.06 -7.85 14.30
C LYS A 91 11.87 -7.58 13.38
N ASP A 92 11.43 -6.31 13.30
CA ASP A 92 10.23 -5.92 12.57
C ASP A 92 10.50 -5.81 11.07
N ILE A 93 9.43 -6.02 10.32
CA ILE A 93 9.38 -5.80 8.88
C ILE A 93 8.47 -4.60 8.63
N VAL A 94 8.91 -3.68 7.78
CA VAL A 94 8.10 -2.53 7.38
C VAL A 94 7.56 -2.75 5.98
N LEU A 95 6.25 -2.57 5.79
CA LEU A 95 5.57 -2.59 4.51
C LEU A 95 5.06 -1.20 4.17
N LEU A 96 5.62 -0.61 3.13
CA LEU A 96 5.25 0.70 2.61
C LEU A 96 4.23 0.55 1.48
N ILE A 97 3.12 1.29 1.53
CA ILE A 97 2.10 1.29 0.47
C ILE A 97 2.04 2.67 -0.16
N SER A 98 2.42 2.77 -1.43
CA SER A 98 2.40 4.01 -2.19
C SER A 98 2.22 3.72 -3.68
N ASN A 99 1.08 4.10 -4.26
CA ASN A 99 0.80 3.85 -5.67
C ASN A 99 1.81 4.54 -6.59
N SER A 100 2.13 5.82 -6.36
CA SER A 100 3.16 6.55 -7.12
C SER A 100 4.57 6.04 -6.83
N GLY A 101 4.80 5.60 -5.59
CA GLY A 101 6.13 5.30 -5.05
C GLY A 101 7.02 6.53 -4.87
N GLU A 102 6.41 7.74 -4.90
CA GLU A 102 7.07 9.04 -4.75
C GLU A 102 6.44 9.89 -3.64
N THR A 103 5.90 9.24 -2.61
CA THR A 103 5.30 9.91 -1.45
C THR A 103 6.40 10.49 -0.56
N ASP A 104 6.49 11.81 -0.46
CA ASP A 104 7.60 12.51 0.22
C ASP A 104 7.72 12.12 1.69
N GLU A 105 6.62 11.99 2.41
CA GLU A 105 6.60 11.59 3.82
C GLU A 105 7.25 10.22 4.04
N ILE A 106 7.09 9.30 3.09
CA ILE A 106 7.72 7.97 3.13
C ILE A 106 9.19 8.06 2.72
N ILE A 107 9.50 8.79 1.64
CA ILE A 107 10.86 8.93 1.12
C ILE A 107 11.78 9.53 2.18
N ASN A 108 11.31 10.53 2.91
CA ASN A 108 12.09 11.24 3.94
C ASN A 108 12.47 10.32 5.11
N ILE A 109 11.59 9.41 5.52
CA ILE A 109 11.86 8.50 6.65
C ILE A 109 12.52 7.19 6.22
N LEU A 110 12.55 6.87 4.93
CA LEU A 110 13.04 5.58 4.41
C LEU A 110 14.48 5.24 4.86
N PRO A 111 15.46 6.19 4.87
CA PRO A 111 16.80 5.89 5.40
C PRO A 111 16.79 5.49 6.87
N SER A 112 15.90 6.08 7.66
CA SER A 112 15.74 5.76 9.09
C SER A 112 15.09 4.40 9.26
N LEU A 113 14.03 4.09 8.51
CA LEU A 113 13.38 2.78 8.52
C LEU A 113 14.38 1.65 8.23
N LYS A 114 15.25 1.83 7.26
CA LYS A 114 16.30 0.83 6.93
C LYS A 114 17.33 0.62 8.05
N ARG A 115 17.52 1.61 8.91
CA ARG A 115 18.38 1.45 10.09
C ARG A 115 17.68 0.76 11.27
N HIS A 116 16.36 0.93 11.41
CA HIS A 116 15.60 0.43 12.57
C HIS A 116 14.97 -0.95 12.30
N ALA A 117 14.44 -1.20 11.12
CA ALA A 117 13.77 -2.42 10.76
C ALA A 117 14.75 -3.55 10.33
N LYS A 118 14.27 -4.80 10.36
CA LYS A 118 14.95 -5.96 9.79
C LYS A 118 14.96 -5.91 8.27
N LYS A 119 13.83 -5.56 7.67
CA LYS A 119 13.61 -5.44 6.23
C LYS A 119 12.55 -4.35 5.96
N VAL A 120 12.71 -3.66 4.84
CA VAL A 120 11.71 -2.72 4.34
C VAL A 120 11.23 -3.19 2.98
N ALA A 121 9.92 -3.47 2.90
CA ALA A 121 9.24 -3.85 1.66
C ALA A 121 8.32 -2.75 1.17
N SER A 122 7.95 -2.78 -0.09
CA SER A 122 6.99 -1.85 -0.68
C SER A 122 5.99 -2.53 -1.62
N ILE A 123 4.79 -1.96 -1.68
CA ILE A 123 3.80 -2.19 -2.74
C ILE A 123 3.62 -0.87 -3.48
N THR A 124 3.88 -0.86 -4.79
CA THR A 124 3.80 0.34 -5.62
C THR A 124 3.30 0.03 -7.03
N GLY A 125 2.75 1.03 -7.72
CA GLY A 125 2.39 0.94 -9.14
C GLY A 125 3.55 1.22 -10.09
N ASN A 126 4.70 1.70 -9.58
CA ASN A 126 5.82 2.18 -10.40
C ASN A 126 7.16 1.54 -10.00
N LYS A 127 7.65 0.64 -10.85
CA LYS A 127 8.93 -0.07 -10.66
C LYS A 127 10.15 0.87 -10.60
N THR A 128 10.07 2.02 -11.26
CA THR A 128 11.19 2.96 -11.35
C THR A 128 11.16 4.03 -10.26
N SER A 129 10.17 3.99 -9.37
CA SER A 129 10.00 4.97 -8.30
C SER A 129 11.11 4.91 -7.25
N SER A 130 11.26 6.01 -6.53
CA SER A 130 12.22 6.18 -5.44
C SER A 130 12.04 5.15 -4.34
N ILE A 131 10.78 4.86 -3.95
CA ILE A 131 10.46 3.86 -2.93
C ILE A 131 10.81 2.46 -3.44
N SER A 132 10.39 2.10 -4.67
CA SER A 132 10.67 0.78 -5.25
C SER A 132 12.17 0.46 -5.31
N LYS A 133 12.98 1.42 -5.76
CA LYS A 133 14.45 1.25 -5.90
C LYS A 133 15.19 1.16 -4.57
N ARG A 134 14.63 1.72 -3.51
CA ARG A 134 15.31 1.86 -2.21
C ARG A 134 14.84 0.87 -1.16
N THR A 135 13.78 0.08 -1.43
CA THR A 135 13.30 -0.99 -0.55
C THR A 135 13.99 -2.32 -0.85
N ASP A 136 14.02 -3.21 0.15
CA ASP A 136 14.68 -4.53 0.03
C ASP A 136 13.84 -5.52 -0.78
N ILE A 137 12.52 -5.37 -0.74
CA ILE A 137 11.54 -6.13 -1.51
C ILE A 137 10.55 -5.13 -2.09
N SER A 138 10.30 -5.19 -3.40
CA SER A 138 9.32 -4.31 -4.02
C SER A 138 8.33 -5.11 -4.86
N ILE A 139 7.07 -5.10 -4.44
CA ILE A 139 5.96 -5.68 -5.19
C ILE A 139 5.39 -4.57 -6.08
N VAL A 140 5.48 -4.78 -7.39
CA VAL A 140 4.99 -3.79 -8.37
C VAL A 140 3.67 -4.27 -8.95
N ILE A 141 2.60 -3.54 -8.66
CA ILE A 141 1.25 -3.83 -9.13
C ILE A 141 0.74 -2.63 -9.92
N LYS A 142 0.62 -2.79 -11.23
CA LYS A 142 0.00 -1.78 -12.09
C LYS A 142 -1.51 -1.99 -12.07
N SER A 143 -2.23 -1.14 -11.39
CA SER A 143 -3.69 -1.08 -11.53
C SER A 143 -4.05 -0.48 -12.90
N GLY A 144 -5.13 -0.96 -13.51
CA GLY A 144 -5.75 -0.33 -14.67
C GLY A 144 -6.28 1.07 -14.34
N LYS A 145 -7.06 1.67 -15.28
CA LYS A 145 -7.77 2.93 -15.01
C LYS A 145 -8.69 2.75 -13.80
N GLU A 146 -8.61 3.70 -12.86
CA GLU A 146 -9.55 3.76 -11.75
C GLU A 146 -10.99 3.84 -12.28
N ALA A 147 -11.90 3.05 -11.69
CA ALA A 147 -13.31 3.02 -12.08
C ALA A 147 -13.99 4.38 -11.84
N VAL A 148 -13.51 5.10 -10.83
CA VAL A 148 -13.93 6.48 -10.48
C VAL A 148 -12.66 7.30 -10.30
N SER A 149 -12.36 8.16 -11.30
CA SER A 149 -11.23 9.08 -11.21
C SER A 149 -11.69 10.41 -10.57
N TYR A 150 -10.83 11.02 -9.77
CA TYR A 150 -11.06 12.37 -9.22
C TYR A 150 -11.32 13.43 -10.31
N THR A 151 -10.82 13.22 -11.51
CA THR A 151 -11.02 14.16 -12.64
C THR A 151 -12.48 14.26 -13.11
N HIS A 152 -13.37 13.40 -12.64
CA HIS A 152 -14.80 13.41 -12.98
C HIS A 152 -15.71 13.83 -11.82
N LEU A 153 -15.14 14.21 -10.68
CA LEU A 153 -15.86 14.69 -9.49
C LEU A 153 -15.89 16.23 -9.41
N THR A 154 -15.72 16.93 -10.50
CA THR A 154 -16.09 18.35 -10.53
C THR A 154 -17.62 18.42 -10.45
N LEU A 155 -18.13 18.77 -9.26
CA LEU A 155 -19.51 19.23 -9.13
C LEU A 155 -19.70 20.40 -10.11
N PRO A 156 -20.78 20.42 -10.91
CA PRO A 156 -21.08 21.60 -11.72
C PRO A 156 -21.24 22.79 -10.75
N THR A 157 -20.31 23.72 -10.83
CA THR A 157 -20.52 25.05 -10.22
C THR A 157 -21.65 25.69 -10.93
N THR A 158 -22.78 25.86 -10.24
CA THR A 158 -23.92 26.67 -10.67
C THR A 158 -23.53 28.12 -10.78
#